data_face26014b99957dda540de067402796
#
_entry.id   face26014b99957dda540de067402796
#
_cell.length_a   1.000
_cell.length_b   1.000
_cell.length_c   1.000
_cell.angle_alpha   90.00
_cell.angle_beta   90.00
_cell.angle_gamma   90.00
#
_symmetry.space_group_name_H-M   'P 1'
#
loop_
_entity.id
_entity.type
_entity.pdbx_description
1 polymer ?
#
loop_
_entity_poly.entity_id
_entity_poly.type
_entity_poly.pdbx_seq_one_letter_code
_entity_poly.pdbx_strand_id
1 'polypeptide(L)'
;MRVLGIDYGDKKIGLAFGESVAGVALPLEVIPNIGDETIKKIAQKISIDDFQQVVVGVPLSTGAFHGPEQLEKTRAFIEKLKTVISIPIFEEDEAYTTSESIRLQREEGAAAEEDALAAMLILEQYFGRG
;
A
#
# COMPACT_ATOMS: atom_id res chain seq x y z
N MET A 1 -13.26 5.83 9.53
CA MET A 1 -12.32 6.53 8.64
C MET A 1 -11.85 5.60 7.53
N ARG A 2 -11.95 6.05 6.30
CA ARG A 2 -11.55 5.27 5.12
C ARG A 2 -10.05 5.46 4.88
N VAL A 3 -9.33 4.35 4.75
CA VAL A 3 -7.88 4.35 4.65
C VAL A 3 -7.45 3.62 3.37
N LEU A 4 -6.58 4.23 2.58
CA LEU A 4 -5.99 3.61 1.40
C LEU A 4 -4.66 2.98 1.78
N GLY A 5 -4.51 1.68 1.52
CA GLY A 5 -3.24 0.98 1.68
C GLY A 5 -2.51 0.91 0.35
N ILE A 6 -1.21 1.11 0.38
CA ILE A 6 -0.37 1.10 -0.83
C ILE A 6 0.84 0.21 -0.60
N ASP A 7 1.03 -0.73 -1.51
CA ASP A 7 2.27 -1.51 -1.62
C ASP A 7 3.00 -1.05 -2.88
N TYR A 8 4.05 -0.25 -2.68
CA TYR A 8 4.79 0.34 -3.80
C TYR A 8 5.73 -0.68 -4.45
N GLY A 9 5.68 -0.78 -5.77
CA GLY A 9 6.62 -1.57 -6.56
C GLY A 9 7.14 -0.79 -7.75
N ASP A 10 8.27 -1.22 -8.31
CA ASP A 10 8.89 -0.55 -9.46
C ASP A 10 8.01 -0.60 -10.71
N LYS A 11 7.32 -1.71 -10.91
CA LYS A 11 6.52 -1.93 -12.13
C LYS A 11 5.03 -1.81 -11.89
N LYS A 12 4.59 -2.12 -10.69
CA LYS A 12 3.16 -2.06 -10.34
C LYS A 12 2.98 -1.76 -8.86
N ILE A 13 1.81 -1.23 -8.54
CA ILE A 13 1.47 -0.78 -7.20
C ILE A 13 0.18 -1.49 -6.78
N GLY A 14 0.21 -2.12 -5.61
CA GLY A 14 -0.97 -2.73 -5.01
C GLY A 14 -1.73 -1.73 -4.16
N LEU A 15 -3.05 -1.76 -4.25
CA LEU A 15 -3.94 -0.88 -3.50
C LEU A 15 -4.92 -1.71 -2.69
N ALA A 16 -5.20 -1.23 -1.48
CA ALA A 16 -6.19 -1.85 -0.59
C ALA A 16 -7.07 -0.79 0.05
N PHE A 17 -8.28 -1.18 0.35
CA PHE A 17 -9.26 -0.37 1.07
C PHE A 17 -9.31 -0.81 2.53
N GLY A 18 -9.35 0.15 3.44
CA GLY A 18 -9.56 -0.14 4.86
C GLY A 18 -10.55 0.80 5.50
N GLU A 19 -11.16 0.32 6.58
CA GLU A 19 -12.01 1.12 7.44
C GLU A 19 -11.49 0.97 8.87
N SER A 20 -11.02 2.06 9.47
CA SER A 20 -10.26 2.02 10.72
C SER A 20 -11.10 1.66 11.95
N VAL A 21 -12.36 2.09 12.01
CA VAL A 21 -13.22 1.80 13.16
C VAL A 21 -13.55 0.32 13.22
N ALA A 22 -13.92 -0.26 12.08
CA ALA A 22 -14.22 -1.69 12.00
C ALA A 22 -12.95 -2.56 11.98
N GLY A 23 -11.79 -1.98 11.68
CA GLY A 23 -10.55 -2.71 11.55
C GLY A 23 -10.53 -3.66 10.36
N VAL A 24 -11.28 -3.34 9.31
CA VAL A 24 -11.42 -4.17 8.11
C VAL A 24 -10.52 -3.67 7.00
N ALA A 25 -9.85 -4.59 6.31
CA ALA A 25 -9.05 -4.30 5.13
C ALA A 25 -9.37 -5.29 4.02
N LEU A 26 -9.46 -4.80 2.79
CA LEU A 26 -9.78 -5.60 1.61
C LEU A 26 -8.80 -5.25 0.48
N PRO A 27 -8.43 -6.23 -0.36
CA PRO A 27 -7.64 -5.90 -1.55
C PRO A 27 -8.52 -5.12 -2.52
N LEU A 28 -7.95 -4.13 -3.18
CA LEU A 28 -8.71 -3.26 -4.08
C LEU A 28 -8.34 -3.48 -5.54
N GLU A 29 -7.12 -3.17 -5.92
CA GLU A 29 -6.64 -3.37 -7.29
C GLU A 29 -5.13 -3.27 -7.35
N VAL A 30 -4.56 -3.68 -8.49
CA VAL A 30 -3.17 -3.46 -8.82
C VAL A 30 -3.12 -2.57 -10.06
N ILE A 31 -2.32 -1.52 -10.01
CA ILE A 31 -2.18 -0.58 -11.12
C ILE A 31 -0.72 -0.54 -11.58
N PRO A 32 -0.47 -0.25 -12.87
CA PRO A 32 0.90 -0.11 -13.34
C PRO A 32 1.55 1.13 -12.75
N ASN A 33 2.86 1.03 -12.46
CA ASN A 33 3.63 2.18 -11.99
C ASN A 33 4.28 2.85 -13.19
N ILE A 34 3.67 3.92 -13.68
CA ILE A 34 4.13 4.69 -14.83
C ILE A 34 4.42 6.14 -14.47
N GLY A 35 4.93 6.34 -13.24
CA GLY A 35 5.41 7.64 -12.79
C GLY A 35 4.30 8.62 -12.42
N ASP A 36 4.37 9.82 -12.95
CA ASP A 36 3.45 10.90 -12.57
C ASP A 36 1.98 10.60 -12.88
N GLU A 37 1.72 9.83 -13.94
CA GLU A 37 0.34 9.42 -14.25
C GLU A 37 -0.24 8.54 -13.15
N THR A 38 0.56 7.66 -12.58
CA THR A 38 0.14 6.80 -11.47
C THR A 38 -0.15 7.64 -10.23
N ILE A 39 0.70 8.63 -9.94
CA ILE A 39 0.49 9.56 -8.84
C ILE A 39 -0.86 10.28 -8.99
N LYS A 40 -1.15 10.78 -10.20
CA LYS A 40 -2.43 11.46 -10.48
C LYS A 40 -3.62 10.52 -10.31
N LYS A 41 -3.48 9.28 -10.77
CA LYS A 41 -4.55 8.28 -10.65
C LYS A 41 -4.87 7.98 -9.19
N ILE A 42 -3.84 7.84 -8.36
CA ILE A 42 -4.01 7.61 -6.93
C ILE A 42 -4.68 8.81 -6.27
N ALA A 43 -4.23 10.02 -6.61
CA ALA A 43 -4.82 11.24 -6.07
C ALA A 43 -6.31 11.37 -6.43
N GLN A 44 -6.68 11.02 -7.67
CA GLN A 44 -8.08 11.00 -8.11
C GLN A 44 -8.89 9.98 -7.33
N LYS A 45 -8.36 8.78 -7.14
CA LYS A 45 -9.03 7.74 -6.38
C LYS A 45 -9.27 8.17 -4.93
N ILE A 46 -8.29 8.80 -4.31
CA ILE A 46 -8.41 9.33 -2.95
C ILE A 46 -9.56 10.32 -2.86
N SER A 47 -9.66 11.22 -3.84
CA SER A 47 -10.70 12.23 -3.85
C SER A 47 -12.09 11.63 -4.13
N ILE A 48 -12.19 10.78 -5.15
CA ILE A 48 -13.46 10.19 -5.58
C ILE A 48 -14.05 9.27 -4.51
N ASP A 49 -13.20 8.48 -3.86
CA ASP A 49 -13.64 7.48 -2.87
C ASP A 49 -13.58 8.00 -1.43
N ASP A 50 -13.31 9.28 -1.24
CA ASP A 50 -13.27 9.92 0.07
C ASP A 50 -12.33 9.25 1.08
N PHE A 51 -11.15 8.87 0.65
CA PHE A 51 -10.13 8.38 1.58
C PHE A 51 -9.65 9.51 2.47
N GLN A 52 -9.44 9.22 3.74
CA GLN A 52 -9.08 10.20 4.76
C GLN A 52 -7.65 10.02 5.28
N GLN A 53 -7.06 8.86 5.00
CA GLN A 53 -5.67 8.54 5.34
C GLN A 53 -5.08 7.64 4.27
N VAL A 54 -3.74 7.69 4.14
CA VAL A 54 -2.98 6.76 3.31
C VAL A 54 -1.93 6.06 4.18
N VAL A 55 -1.79 4.76 4.03
CA VAL A 55 -0.73 3.98 4.67
C VAL A 55 0.09 3.31 3.57
N VAL A 56 1.39 3.58 3.55
CA VAL A 56 2.31 3.02 2.56
C VAL A 56 3.23 2.03 3.25
N GLY A 57 3.30 0.82 2.72
CA GLY A 57 4.28 -0.17 3.18
C GLY A 57 5.69 0.23 2.77
N VAL A 58 6.61 0.23 3.72
CA VAL A 58 8.01 0.60 3.48
C VAL A 58 8.93 -0.52 3.95
N PRO A 59 10.03 -0.79 3.22
CA PRO A 59 10.93 -1.90 3.55
C PRO A 59 11.95 -1.50 4.63
N LEU A 60 11.49 -1.17 5.82
CA LEU A 60 12.36 -0.73 6.91
C LEU A 60 13.23 -1.85 7.45
N SER A 61 12.61 -3.02 7.74
CA SER A 61 13.28 -4.15 8.35
C SER A 61 13.90 -5.10 7.34
N THR A 62 13.49 -5.01 6.07
CA THR A 62 13.93 -5.90 4.99
C THR A 62 14.97 -5.28 4.09
N GLY A 63 15.54 -4.14 4.48
CA GLY A 63 16.52 -3.42 3.67
C GLY A 63 17.72 -4.26 3.26
N ALA A 64 18.07 -5.30 4.03
CA ALA A 64 19.16 -6.20 3.69
C ALA A 64 18.90 -7.01 2.42
N PHE A 65 17.61 -7.31 2.12
CA PHE A 65 17.22 -8.08 0.93
C PHE A 65 16.93 -7.20 -0.27
N HIS A 66 16.35 -6.02 -0.04
CA HIS A 66 15.94 -5.12 -1.10
C HIS A 66 16.92 -3.98 -1.31
N GLY A 67 17.86 -3.80 -0.36
CA GLY A 67 18.82 -2.72 -0.37
C GLY A 67 18.19 -1.37 -0.04
N PRO A 68 19.04 -0.36 0.21
CA PRO A 68 18.56 0.99 0.51
C PRO A 68 17.83 1.65 -0.66
N GLU A 69 18.07 1.20 -1.87
CA GLU A 69 17.44 1.76 -3.06
C GLU A 69 15.93 1.63 -3.05
N GLN A 70 15.39 0.49 -2.59
CA GLN A 70 13.95 0.28 -2.55
C GLN A 70 13.29 1.22 -1.56
N LEU A 71 13.90 1.43 -0.40
CA LEU A 71 13.40 2.37 0.60
C LEU A 71 13.42 3.80 0.04
N GLU A 72 14.50 4.19 -0.63
CA GLU A 72 14.62 5.51 -1.24
C GLU A 72 13.56 5.75 -2.30
N LYS A 73 13.32 4.77 -3.18
CA LYS A 73 12.29 4.86 -4.22
C LYS A 73 10.90 5.00 -3.62
N THR A 74 10.62 4.21 -2.58
CA THR A 74 9.32 4.25 -1.90
C THR A 74 9.11 5.62 -1.24
N ARG A 75 10.12 6.15 -0.58
CA ARG A 75 10.03 7.48 0.05
C ARG A 75 9.94 8.61 -0.96
N ALA A 76 10.62 8.48 -2.11
CA ALA A 76 10.47 9.45 -3.20
C ALA A 76 9.04 9.46 -3.73
N PHE A 77 8.42 8.28 -3.87
CA PHE A 77 7.02 8.16 -4.24
C PHE A 77 6.10 8.85 -3.22
N ILE A 78 6.33 8.61 -1.92
CA ILE A 78 5.56 9.25 -0.85
C ILE A 78 5.68 10.77 -0.94
N GLU A 79 6.88 11.31 -1.14
CA GLU A 79 7.09 12.76 -1.24
C GLU A 79 6.34 13.35 -2.43
N LYS A 80 6.34 12.67 -3.58
CA LYS A 80 5.57 13.12 -4.74
C LYS A 80 4.07 13.09 -4.46
N LEU A 81 3.59 12.04 -3.82
CA LEU A 81 2.17 11.91 -3.49
C LEU A 81 1.74 13.03 -2.54
N LYS A 82 2.59 13.38 -1.57
CA LYS A 82 2.32 14.50 -0.63
C LYS A 82 2.07 15.82 -1.34
N THR A 83 2.65 16.02 -2.52
CA THR A 83 2.48 17.30 -3.25
C THR A 83 1.12 17.43 -3.92
N VAL A 84 0.38 16.33 -4.09
CA VAL A 84 -0.89 16.34 -4.83
C VAL A 84 -2.09 15.92 -3.99
N ILE A 85 -1.89 15.53 -2.76
CA ILE A 85 -2.99 15.20 -1.83
C ILE A 85 -2.88 16.01 -0.55
N SER A 86 -4.01 16.17 0.15
CA SER A 86 -4.06 16.95 1.40
C SER A 86 -4.24 16.10 2.65
N ILE A 87 -4.49 14.80 2.48
CA ILE A 87 -4.68 13.89 3.62
C ILE A 87 -3.34 13.32 4.10
N PRO A 88 -3.24 12.90 5.37
CA PRO A 88 -1.97 12.39 5.90
C PRO A 88 -1.56 11.06 5.31
N ILE A 89 -0.25 10.85 5.19
CA ILE A 89 0.35 9.60 4.75
C ILE A 89 1.21 9.06 5.89
N PHE A 90 1.00 7.80 6.24
CA PHE A 90 1.76 7.10 7.27
C PHE A 90 2.57 5.97 6.63
N GLU A 91 3.74 5.69 7.20
CA GLU A 91 4.57 4.55 6.79
C GLU A 91 4.31 3.37 7.71
N GLU A 92 4.27 2.18 7.15
CA GLU A 92 4.16 0.93 7.89
C GLU A 92 5.23 -0.04 7.38
N ASP A 93 5.94 -0.70 8.29
CA ASP A 93 6.98 -1.67 7.91
C ASP A 93 6.33 -2.88 7.22
N GLU A 94 6.76 -3.19 6.01
CA GLU A 94 6.22 -4.29 5.22
C GLU A 94 6.94 -5.63 5.44
N ALA A 95 7.85 -5.71 6.43
CA ALA A 95 8.76 -6.84 6.63
C ALA A 95 8.12 -8.23 6.56
N TYR A 96 6.91 -8.37 7.05
CA TYR A 96 6.27 -9.68 7.17
C TYR A 96 5.08 -9.89 6.25
N THR A 97 4.67 -8.89 5.50
CA THR A 97 3.44 -8.95 4.70
C THR A 97 3.57 -9.76 3.43
N THR A 98 4.74 -9.74 2.79
CA THR A 98 4.94 -10.45 1.52
C THR A 98 4.76 -11.95 1.66
N SER A 99 5.33 -12.55 2.72
CA SER A 99 5.19 -13.97 2.97
C SER A 99 3.74 -14.37 3.20
N GLU A 100 3.00 -13.55 3.95
CA GLU A 100 1.59 -13.77 4.20
C GLU A 100 0.76 -13.66 2.91
N SER A 101 1.05 -12.70 2.05
CA SER A 101 0.30 -12.54 0.80
C SER A 101 0.51 -13.72 -0.14
N ILE A 102 1.73 -14.25 -0.21
CA ILE A 102 2.03 -15.44 -1.00
C ILE A 102 1.26 -16.65 -0.45
N ARG A 103 1.26 -16.82 0.85
CA ARG A 103 0.53 -17.90 1.51
C ARG A 103 -0.96 -17.83 1.23
N LEU A 104 -1.55 -16.65 1.39
CA LEU A 104 -2.97 -16.43 1.13
C LEU A 104 -3.32 -16.73 -0.33
N GLN A 105 -2.50 -16.28 -1.25
CA GLN A 105 -2.73 -16.52 -2.67
C GLN A 105 -2.72 -18.01 -3.00
N ARG A 106 -1.80 -18.77 -2.39
CA ARG A 106 -1.70 -20.21 -2.59
C ARG A 106 -2.85 -20.99 -1.99
N GLU A 107 -3.22 -20.64 -0.74
CA GLU A 107 -4.25 -21.36 0.00
C GLU A 107 -5.65 -21.08 -0.50
N GLU A 108 -5.91 -19.86 -0.90
CA GLU A 108 -7.26 -19.45 -1.28
C GLU A 108 -7.50 -19.45 -2.78
N GLY A 109 -6.48 -19.73 -3.58
CA GLY A 109 -6.59 -19.61 -5.02
C GLY A 109 -7.02 -18.22 -5.41
N ALA A 110 -6.47 -17.21 -4.73
CA ALA A 110 -7.02 -15.88 -4.68
C ALA A 110 -7.23 -15.26 -6.05
N ALA A 111 -8.40 -14.68 -6.24
CA ALA A 111 -8.69 -13.85 -7.39
C ALA A 111 -7.91 -12.52 -7.35
N ALA A 112 -7.56 -12.06 -6.15
CA ALA A 112 -6.78 -10.83 -5.98
C ALA A 112 -5.30 -11.09 -6.25
N GLU A 113 -4.66 -10.14 -6.91
CA GLU A 113 -3.23 -10.22 -7.16
C GLU A 113 -2.43 -10.04 -5.87
N GLU A 114 -1.23 -10.63 -5.84
CA GLU A 114 -0.35 -10.62 -4.67
C GLU A 114 -0.09 -9.21 -4.14
N ASP A 115 0.12 -8.24 -5.04
CA ASP A 115 0.42 -6.87 -4.60
C ASP A 115 -0.75 -6.21 -3.88
N ALA A 116 -1.99 -6.51 -4.30
CA ALA A 116 -3.18 -6.01 -3.62
C ALA A 116 -3.37 -6.69 -2.26
N LEU A 117 -3.06 -7.98 -2.18
CA LEU A 117 -3.08 -8.72 -0.90
C LEU A 117 -2.02 -8.17 0.05
N ALA A 118 -0.83 -7.85 -0.47
CA ALA A 118 0.23 -7.24 0.33
C ALA A 118 -0.22 -5.90 0.90
N ALA A 119 -0.86 -5.06 0.08
CA ALA A 119 -1.41 -3.78 0.54
C ALA A 119 -2.48 -3.97 1.62
N MET A 120 -3.34 -4.98 1.47
CA MET A 120 -4.34 -5.33 2.48
C MET A 120 -3.67 -5.71 3.81
N LEU A 121 -2.63 -6.54 3.75
CA LEU A 121 -1.92 -6.99 4.95
C LEU A 121 -1.18 -5.84 5.65
N ILE A 122 -0.66 -4.88 4.89
CA ILE A 122 -0.09 -3.65 5.44
C ILE A 122 -1.14 -2.92 6.26
N LEU A 123 -2.36 -2.78 5.76
CA LEU A 123 -3.45 -2.15 6.50
C LEU A 123 -3.85 -2.95 7.73
N GLU A 124 -3.95 -4.27 7.62
CA GLU A 124 -4.29 -5.12 8.77
C GLU A 124 -3.27 -4.97 9.88
N GLN A 125 -1.98 -4.95 9.53
CA GLN A 125 -0.91 -4.74 10.49
C GLN A 125 -1.01 -3.35 11.14
N TYR A 126 -1.26 -2.33 10.34
CA TYR A 126 -1.41 -0.96 10.82
C TYR A 126 -2.58 -0.84 11.80
N PHE A 127 -3.73 -1.42 11.48
CA PHE A 127 -4.90 -1.41 12.37
C PHE A 127 -4.65 -2.21 13.65
N GLY A 128 -3.90 -3.31 13.54
CA GLY A 128 -3.58 -4.16 14.70
C GLY A 128 -2.69 -3.52 15.74
N ARG A 129 -2.01 -2.44 15.39
CA ARG A 129 -1.17 -1.71 16.35
C ARG A 129 -1.96 -0.81 17.28
N GLY A 130 -3.17 -0.62 16.94
CA GLY A 130 -4.02 0.13 17.73
C GLY A 130 -4.56 1.13 17.97
#